data_aeb8f491ffa8bf55db35e40951c69a70
#
_entry.id   aeb8f491ffa8bf55db35e40951c69a70
#
_cell.length_a   1.000
_cell.length_b   1.000
_cell.length_c   1.000
_cell.angle_alpha   90.00
_cell.angle_beta   90.00
_cell.angle_gamma   90.00
#
_symmetry.space_group_name_H-M   'P 1'
#
loop_
_entity.id
_entity.type
_entity.pdbx_description
1 polymer ?
#
loop_
_entity_poly.entity_id
_entity_poly.type
_entity_poly.pdbx_seq_one_letter_code
_entity_poly.pdbx_strand_id
1 'polypeptide(L)'
;MVAWIVLAPFHFGYGVSQLNALEKVWVCKPSTTTACLGMTEDEFGLATAMFTIGGTIASLLCAPAARYAYAGRRACLLMCASLALVSSLLLSTTTTTKMISMARLVYGLCAGIAIVQTPLYLQELAPPAIRGAIGTLNQLAVVMGIFTAQLVGTWAVTTHHPWQRVPQVSAAVALIQLIVGYVWACESPGWLEGDGTALGVGSAAAAAQIRSRLGCTDGVYERVHAQDAPILGADERPPRTWAQGIRIVVVTQVAQQLSGVNAIMYYSTGIMSRVLPHLAPFVGLLITFVNIIMTLPPLWLIDDARFGRRRLLLFSATSMGLC
;
A
#
# COMPACT_ATOMS: atom_id res chain seq x y z
N MET A 1 -16.79 4.70 1.58
CA MET A 1 -16.23 3.34 1.35
C MET A 1 -14.79 3.40 0.82
N VAL A 2 -14.54 4.03 -0.34
CA VAL A 2 -13.20 4.15 -0.93
C VAL A 2 -12.18 4.72 0.06
N ALA A 3 -12.51 5.80 0.78
CA ALA A 3 -11.62 6.41 1.77
C ALA A 3 -11.18 5.45 2.90
N TRP A 4 -12.03 4.50 3.28
CA TRP A 4 -11.69 3.48 4.26
C TRP A 4 -10.75 2.41 3.67
N ILE A 5 -11.01 2.00 2.43
CA ILE A 5 -10.20 0.97 1.75
C ILE A 5 -8.77 1.45 1.56
N VAL A 6 -8.59 2.72 1.18
CA VAL A 6 -7.24 3.28 0.92
C VAL A 6 -6.41 3.50 2.18
N LEU A 7 -6.96 3.34 3.39
CA LEU A 7 -6.17 3.32 4.61
C LEU A 7 -5.23 2.10 4.69
N ALA A 8 -5.57 0.97 4.05
CA ALA A 8 -4.69 -0.19 4.03
C ALA A 8 -3.40 0.05 3.22
N PRO A 9 -3.42 0.55 1.97
CA PRO A 9 -2.19 0.92 1.29
C PRO A 9 -1.46 2.12 1.92
N PHE A 10 -2.17 2.99 2.65
CA PHE A 10 -1.53 4.00 3.49
C PHE A 10 -0.62 3.35 4.54
N HIS A 11 -1.08 2.28 5.23
CA HIS A 11 -0.23 1.52 6.16
C HIS A 11 0.98 0.90 5.48
N PHE A 12 0.83 0.36 4.25
CA PHE A 12 1.97 -0.12 3.49
C PHE A 12 3.01 0.98 3.29
N GLY A 13 2.60 2.15 2.79
CA GLY A 13 3.50 3.29 2.58
C GLY A 13 4.13 3.80 3.88
N TYR A 14 3.33 3.89 4.95
CA TYR A 14 3.81 4.27 6.28
C TYR A 14 4.92 3.33 6.76
N GLY A 15 4.69 2.01 6.64
CA GLY A 15 5.66 0.98 7.01
C GLY A 15 6.96 1.04 6.21
N VAL A 16 6.91 1.41 4.93
CA VAL A 16 8.10 1.60 4.08
C VAL A 16 9.00 2.69 4.64
N SER A 17 8.45 3.85 4.99
CA SER A 17 9.24 5.03 5.39
C SER A 17 9.42 5.19 6.90
N GLN A 18 8.75 4.38 7.72
CA GLN A 18 8.74 4.51 9.18
C GLN A 18 10.12 4.50 9.81
N LEU A 19 11.05 3.72 9.27
CA LEU A 19 12.41 3.60 9.82
C LEU A 19 13.38 4.66 9.28
N ASN A 20 13.11 5.24 8.12
CA ASN A 20 14.03 6.14 7.44
C ASN A 20 14.44 7.34 8.32
N ALA A 21 13.49 7.96 9.01
CA ALA A 21 13.78 9.07 9.91
C ALA A 21 14.37 8.63 11.26
N LEU A 22 14.16 7.36 11.66
CA LEU A 22 14.58 6.82 12.95
C LEU A 22 15.99 6.22 12.94
N GLU A 23 16.61 6.03 11.78
CA GLU A 23 17.96 5.45 11.66
C GLU A 23 18.95 6.13 12.60
N LYS A 24 18.97 7.47 12.64
CA LYS A 24 19.90 8.25 13.49
C LYS A 24 19.68 8.07 15.00
N VAL A 25 18.46 7.73 15.41
CA VAL A 25 18.08 7.54 16.81
C VAL A 25 18.35 6.11 17.25
N TRP A 26 18.27 5.15 16.36
CA TRP A 26 18.43 3.73 16.68
C TRP A 26 19.86 3.25 16.51
N VAL A 27 20.54 3.69 15.44
CA VAL A 27 21.94 3.35 15.18
C VAL A 27 22.83 4.38 15.89
N CYS A 28 23.55 3.93 16.90
CA CYS A 28 24.46 4.77 17.67
C CYS A 28 25.66 5.18 16.82
N LYS A 29 25.69 6.42 16.36
CA LYS A 29 26.92 7.03 15.82
C LYS A 29 27.63 7.81 16.92
N PRO A 30 28.99 7.77 16.98
CA PRO A 30 29.76 8.33 18.10
C PRO A 30 29.61 9.85 18.31
N SER A 31 28.85 10.53 17.46
CA SER A 31 28.60 11.99 17.54
C SER A 31 27.25 12.38 18.17
N THR A 32 26.40 11.43 18.57
CA THR A 32 25.07 11.75 19.12
C THR A 32 25.03 11.55 20.62
N THR A 33 24.81 12.64 21.36
CA THR A 33 24.68 12.70 22.83
C THR A 33 23.31 12.27 23.36
N THR A 34 22.39 11.84 22.50
CA THR A 34 21.05 11.36 22.87
C THR A 34 21.08 9.86 23.15
N ALA A 35 20.27 9.43 24.13
CA ALA A 35 20.09 8.03 24.47
C ALA A 35 19.64 7.24 23.21
N CYS A 36 20.57 6.54 22.60
CA CYS A 36 20.33 5.70 21.43
C CYS A 36 20.03 4.26 21.86
N LEU A 37 19.35 3.50 20.99
CA LEU A 37 18.93 2.14 21.28
C LEU A 37 20.08 1.11 21.20
N GLY A 38 21.27 1.50 20.74
CA GLY A 38 22.44 0.64 20.63
C GLY A 38 22.40 -0.38 19.49
N MET A 39 21.59 -0.13 18.48
CA MET A 39 21.48 -0.99 17.30
C MET A 39 22.71 -0.87 16.40
N THR A 40 23.19 -2.02 15.89
CA THR A 40 24.19 -2.04 14.83
C THR A 40 23.54 -1.75 13.45
N GLU A 41 24.34 -1.37 12.45
CA GLU A 41 23.85 -1.16 11.08
C GLU A 41 23.24 -2.46 10.49
N ASP A 42 23.82 -3.62 10.81
CA ASP A 42 23.32 -4.93 10.37
C ASP A 42 21.96 -5.27 11.00
N GLU A 43 21.78 -5.00 12.29
CA GLU A 43 20.50 -5.20 12.98
C GLU A 43 19.40 -4.26 12.43
N PHE A 44 19.75 -3.04 12.09
CA PHE A 44 18.85 -2.10 11.43
C PHE A 44 18.46 -2.59 10.03
N GLY A 45 19.43 -3.08 9.26
CA GLY A 45 19.20 -3.73 7.96
C GLY A 45 18.26 -4.93 8.08
N LEU A 46 18.47 -5.79 9.10
CA LEU A 46 17.61 -6.92 9.39
C LEU A 46 16.17 -6.48 9.72
N ALA A 47 16.00 -5.48 10.57
CA ALA A 47 14.67 -4.94 10.92
C ALA A 47 13.94 -4.38 9.70
N THR A 48 14.66 -3.76 8.77
CA THR A 48 14.12 -3.29 7.50
C THR A 48 13.73 -4.46 6.60
N ALA A 49 14.56 -5.50 6.49
CA ALA A 49 14.30 -6.69 5.69
C ALA A 49 13.09 -7.49 6.21
N MET A 50 12.88 -7.56 7.54
CA MET A 50 11.77 -8.27 8.17
C MET A 50 10.39 -7.75 7.71
N PHE A 51 10.26 -6.46 7.43
CA PHE A 51 9.06 -5.89 6.84
C PHE A 51 8.79 -6.47 5.44
N THR A 52 9.81 -6.54 4.60
CA THR A 52 9.68 -7.07 3.24
C THR A 52 9.41 -8.58 3.25
N ILE A 53 10.07 -9.33 4.16
CA ILE A 53 9.83 -10.77 4.35
C ILE A 53 8.38 -11.02 4.76
N GLY A 54 7.87 -10.29 5.76
CA GLY A 54 6.47 -10.37 6.18
C GLY A 54 5.50 -10.06 5.04
N GLY A 55 5.77 -9.01 4.27
CA GLY A 55 4.98 -8.64 3.09
C GLY A 55 4.94 -9.73 2.03
N THR A 56 6.07 -10.36 1.75
CA THR A 56 6.17 -11.47 0.80
C THR A 56 5.37 -12.68 1.28
N ILE A 57 5.54 -13.09 2.54
CA ILE A 57 4.78 -14.20 3.12
C ILE A 57 3.27 -13.96 3.00
N ALA A 58 2.80 -12.78 3.45
CA ALA A 58 1.39 -12.47 3.41
C ALA A 58 0.83 -12.38 1.98
N SER A 59 1.55 -11.79 1.04
CA SER A 59 1.10 -11.70 -0.35
C SER A 59 0.99 -13.07 -1.02
N LEU A 60 1.90 -14.00 -0.74
CA LEU A 60 1.85 -15.37 -1.24
C LEU A 60 0.70 -16.18 -0.62
N LEU A 61 0.43 -15.96 0.67
CA LEU A 61 -0.64 -16.68 1.38
C LEU A 61 -2.02 -16.08 1.14
N CYS A 62 -2.11 -14.83 0.72
CA CYS A 62 -3.38 -14.10 0.59
C CYS A 62 -4.30 -14.73 -0.47
N ALA A 63 -3.77 -15.19 -1.60
CA ALA A 63 -4.56 -15.80 -2.67
C ALA A 63 -5.16 -17.16 -2.27
N PRO A 64 -4.39 -18.12 -1.74
CA PRO A 64 -4.97 -19.38 -1.25
C PRO A 64 -5.86 -19.17 -0.01
N ALA A 65 -5.49 -18.27 0.92
CA ALA A 65 -6.30 -18.01 2.10
C ALA A 65 -7.69 -17.45 1.75
N ALA A 66 -7.79 -16.60 0.74
CA ALA A 66 -9.07 -16.06 0.28
C ALA A 66 -10.02 -17.17 -0.24
N ARG A 67 -9.48 -18.29 -0.75
CA ARG A 67 -10.28 -19.44 -1.18
C ARG A 67 -10.72 -20.35 -0.03
N TYR A 68 -9.88 -20.53 0.99
CA TYR A 68 -10.12 -21.50 2.06
C TYR A 68 -10.68 -20.90 3.35
N ALA A 69 -10.46 -19.62 3.59
CA ALA A 69 -10.76 -18.98 4.89
C ALA A 69 -12.11 -18.27 4.96
N TYR A 70 -12.98 -18.39 3.95
CA TYR A 70 -14.27 -17.68 3.88
C TYR A 70 -14.14 -16.15 4.13
N ALA A 71 -12.93 -15.63 3.97
CA ALA A 71 -12.61 -14.24 4.29
C ALA A 71 -12.84 -13.34 3.07
N GLY A 72 -13.92 -12.57 3.12
CA GLY A 72 -14.21 -11.54 2.14
C GLY A 72 -13.17 -10.40 2.15
N ARG A 73 -13.30 -9.49 1.21
CA ARG A 73 -12.38 -8.34 1.07
C ARG A 73 -12.36 -7.46 2.31
N ARG A 74 -13.54 -7.21 2.91
CA ARG A 74 -13.68 -6.46 4.17
C ARG A 74 -12.94 -7.15 5.31
N ALA A 75 -13.11 -8.45 5.49
CA ALA A 75 -12.48 -9.21 6.56
C ALA A 75 -10.95 -9.17 6.45
N CYS A 76 -10.39 -9.29 5.23
CA CYS A 76 -8.96 -9.15 4.98
C CYS A 76 -8.42 -7.76 5.35
N LEU A 77 -9.15 -6.69 5.03
CA LEU A 77 -8.71 -5.33 5.40
C LEU A 77 -8.84 -5.05 6.91
N LEU A 78 -9.82 -5.64 7.60
CA LEU A 78 -9.90 -5.60 9.06
C LEU A 78 -8.73 -6.35 9.70
N MET A 79 -8.37 -7.52 9.18
CA MET A 79 -7.18 -8.25 9.62
C MET A 79 -5.90 -7.44 9.38
N CYS A 80 -5.77 -6.78 8.22
CA CYS A 80 -4.68 -5.86 7.92
C CYS A 80 -4.58 -4.75 9.00
N ALA A 81 -5.69 -4.06 9.31
CA ALA A 81 -5.71 -3.01 10.32
C ALA A 81 -5.38 -3.55 11.72
N SER A 82 -5.84 -4.75 12.08
CA SER A 82 -5.51 -5.40 13.35
C SER A 82 -4.01 -5.69 13.47
N LEU A 83 -3.40 -6.23 12.42
CA LEU A 83 -1.96 -6.49 12.37
C LEU A 83 -1.14 -5.19 12.44
N ALA A 84 -1.60 -4.12 11.75
CA ALA A 84 -0.97 -2.80 11.84
C ALA A 84 -1.03 -2.24 13.27
N LEU A 85 -2.18 -2.35 13.93
CA LEU A 85 -2.36 -1.90 15.30
C LEU A 85 -1.44 -2.67 16.26
N VAL A 86 -1.48 -4.00 16.22
CA VAL A 86 -0.64 -4.86 17.09
C VAL A 86 0.84 -4.56 16.87
N SER A 87 1.29 -4.51 15.62
CA SER A 87 2.68 -4.20 15.30
C SER A 87 3.10 -2.82 15.79
N SER A 88 2.25 -1.80 15.59
CA SER A 88 2.55 -0.43 16.01
C SER A 88 2.61 -0.29 17.53
N LEU A 89 1.74 -0.99 18.25
CA LEU A 89 1.79 -1.04 19.72
C LEU A 89 3.05 -1.78 20.22
N LEU A 90 3.37 -2.92 19.63
CA LEU A 90 4.61 -3.65 19.91
C LEU A 90 5.83 -2.75 19.68
N LEU A 91 5.89 -2.04 18.55
CA LEU A 91 7.00 -1.16 18.23
C LEU A 91 7.08 0.04 19.19
N SER A 92 5.96 0.57 19.66
CA SER A 92 5.94 1.72 20.58
C SER A 92 6.41 1.38 22.01
N THR A 93 6.28 0.13 22.42
CA THR A 93 6.64 -0.35 23.79
C THR A 93 7.97 -1.06 23.83
N THR A 94 8.58 -1.30 22.67
CA THR A 94 9.77 -2.16 22.57
C THR A 94 11.05 -1.45 22.97
N THR A 95 11.96 -2.20 23.58
CA THR A 95 13.30 -1.74 23.99
C THR A 95 14.42 -2.62 23.42
N THR A 96 14.06 -3.72 22.72
CA THR A 96 15.05 -4.68 22.23
C THR A 96 15.01 -4.81 20.72
N THR A 97 16.17 -4.98 20.07
CA THR A 97 16.32 -5.13 18.62
C THR A 97 15.54 -6.32 18.06
N LYS A 98 15.44 -7.42 18.80
CA LYS A 98 14.67 -8.61 18.40
C LYS A 98 13.17 -8.32 18.34
N MET A 99 12.63 -7.60 19.31
CA MET A 99 11.20 -7.23 19.32
C MET A 99 10.89 -6.24 18.20
N ILE A 100 11.81 -5.33 17.87
CA ILE A 100 11.68 -4.44 16.71
C ILE A 100 11.54 -5.25 15.43
N SER A 101 12.44 -6.22 15.20
CA SER A 101 12.41 -7.08 14.01
C SER A 101 11.10 -7.90 13.93
N MET A 102 10.60 -8.42 15.05
CA MET A 102 9.30 -9.10 15.11
C MET A 102 8.13 -8.17 14.81
N ALA A 103 8.11 -6.98 15.40
CA ALA A 103 7.09 -5.98 15.10
C ALA A 103 7.10 -5.60 13.61
N ARG A 104 8.28 -5.45 13.01
CA ARG A 104 8.44 -5.18 11.58
C ARG A 104 7.93 -6.33 10.70
N LEU A 105 8.16 -7.58 11.11
CA LEU A 105 7.60 -8.75 10.42
C LEU A 105 6.06 -8.71 10.42
N VAL A 106 5.46 -8.47 11.59
CA VAL A 106 3.99 -8.37 11.73
C VAL A 106 3.43 -7.19 10.92
N TYR A 107 4.12 -6.06 10.90
CA TYR A 107 3.72 -4.92 10.05
C TYR A 107 3.83 -5.26 8.57
N GLY A 108 4.83 -6.03 8.19
CA GLY A 108 4.98 -6.58 6.85
C GLY A 108 3.80 -7.46 6.43
N LEU A 109 3.30 -8.32 7.32
CA LEU A 109 2.10 -9.14 7.04
C LEU A 109 0.90 -8.25 6.69
N CYS A 110 0.66 -7.18 7.45
CA CYS A 110 -0.36 -6.17 7.11
C CYS A 110 -0.13 -5.61 5.70
N ALA A 111 1.09 -5.18 5.40
CA ALA A 111 1.46 -4.58 4.13
C ALA A 111 1.23 -5.53 2.94
N GLY A 112 1.55 -6.81 3.10
CA GLY A 112 1.32 -7.84 2.07
C GLY A 112 -0.16 -8.09 1.79
N ILE A 113 -1.02 -8.10 2.81
CA ILE A 113 -2.48 -8.19 2.64
C ILE A 113 -2.99 -6.92 1.92
N ALA A 114 -2.56 -5.76 2.35
CA ALA A 114 -2.99 -4.48 1.79
C ALA A 114 -2.72 -4.39 0.29
N ILE A 115 -1.50 -4.74 -0.15
CA ILE A 115 -1.09 -4.59 -1.56
C ILE A 115 -1.84 -5.54 -2.50
N VAL A 116 -2.33 -6.68 -2.00
CA VAL A 116 -3.10 -7.67 -2.78
C VAL A 116 -4.59 -7.34 -2.76
N GLN A 117 -5.17 -7.11 -1.57
CA GLN A 117 -6.62 -7.00 -1.42
C GLN A 117 -7.18 -5.63 -1.80
N THR A 118 -6.43 -4.56 -1.58
CA THR A 118 -6.93 -3.21 -1.87
C THR A 118 -7.21 -2.97 -3.34
N PRO A 119 -6.30 -3.27 -4.29
CA PRO A 119 -6.59 -3.09 -5.70
C PRO A 119 -7.78 -3.90 -6.19
N LEU A 120 -7.93 -5.14 -5.69
CA LEU A 120 -9.07 -6.00 -6.03
C LEU A 120 -10.38 -5.37 -5.56
N TYR A 121 -10.44 -4.95 -4.30
CA TYR A 121 -11.63 -4.35 -3.72
C TYR A 121 -11.99 -3.02 -4.42
N LEU A 122 -11.02 -2.17 -4.71
CA LEU A 122 -11.24 -0.94 -5.43
C LEU A 122 -11.77 -1.18 -6.85
N GLN A 123 -11.26 -2.20 -7.56
CA GLN A 123 -11.72 -2.55 -8.90
C GLN A 123 -13.14 -3.14 -8.91
N GLU A 124 -13.50 -3.91 -7.88
CA GLU A 124 -14.84 -4.47 -7.72
C GLU A 124 -15.89 -3.40 -7.40
N LEU A 125 -15.49 -2.28 -6.79
CA LEU A 125 -16.38 -1.14 -6.48
C LEU A 125 -16.41 -0.06 -7.56
N ALA A 126 -15.38 0.02 -8.41
CA ALA A 126 -15.18 1.12 -9.34
C ALA A 126 -16.07 0.99 -10.58
N PRO A 127 -16.85 2.03 -10.94
CA PRO A 127 -17.47 2.12 -12.26
C PRO A 127 -16.39 2.11 -13.36
N PRO A 128 -16.64 1.48 -14.53
CA PRO A 128 -15.62 1.37 -15.59
C PRO A 128 -15.08 2.71 -16.07
N ALA A 129 -15.91 3.75 -16.11
CA ALA A 129 -15.51 5.06 -16.58
C ALA A 129 -14.39 5.72 -15.76
N ILE A 130 -14.26 5.38 -14.46
CA ILE A 130 -13.29 5.96 -13.54
C ILE A 130 -12.42 4.89 -12.85
N ARG A 131 -12.42 3.66 -13.38
CA ARG A 131 -11.70 2.51 -12.79
C ARG A 131 -10.19 2.75 -12.74
N GLY A 132 -9.65 3.44 -13.73
CA GLY A 132 -8.24 3.84 -13.76
C GLY A 132 -7.91 4.85 -12.66
N ALA A 133 -8.70 5.91 -12.54
CA ALA A 133 -8.53 6.93 -11.51
C ALA A 133 -8.64 6.33 -10.10
N ILE A 134 -9.64 5.46 -9.85
CA ILE A 134 -9.78 4.77 -8.56
C ILE A 134 -8.59 3.85 -8.29
N GLY A 135 -8.07 3.17 -9.31
CA GLY A 135 -6.85 2.37 -9.18
C GLY A 135 -5.62 3.19 -8.79
N THR A 136 -5.51 4.44 -9.26
CA THR A 136 -4.39 5.33 -8.89
C THR A 136 -4.49 5.85 -7.45
N LEU A 137 -5.69 5.87 -6.85
CA LEU A 137 -5.86 6.21 -5.42
C LEU A 137 -5.10 5.25 -4.51
N ASN A 138 -4.96 3.98 -4.91
CA ASN A 138 -4.13 3.02 -4.19
C ASN A 138 -2.68 3.51 -4.07
N GLN A 139 -2.09 3.97 -5.19
CA GLN A 139 -0.73 4.50 -5.19
C GLN A 139 -0.63 5.83 -4.45
N LEU A 140 -1.62 6.71 -4.60
CA LEU A 140 -1.65 7.98 -3.86
C LEU A 140 -1.67 7.74 -2.34
N ALA A 141 -2.46 6.77 -1.87
CA ALA A 141 -2.50 6.42 -0.45
C ALA A 141 -1.15 5.88 0.05
N VAL A 142 -0.45 5.06 -0.75
CA VAL A 142 0.92 4.61 -0.43
C VAL A 142 1.85 5.80 -0.24
N VAL A 143 1.86 6.72 -1.20
CA VAL A 143 2.75 7.90 -1.16
C VAL A 143 2.40 8.83 0.00
N MET A 144 1.11 9.01 0.30
CA MET A 144 0.66 9.75 1.49
C MET A 144 1.12 9.08 2.80
N GLY A 145 1.10 7.76 2.86
CA GLY A 145 1.65 7.00 3.99
C GLY A 145 3.14 7.24 4.18
N ILE A 146 3.92 7.15 3.10
CA ILE A 146 5.36 7.44 3.08
C ILE A 146 5.64 8.86 3.58
N PHE A 147 4.92 9.86 3.02
CA PHE A 147 5.08 11.25 3.41
C PHE A 147 4.75 11.49 4.88
N THR A 148 3.63 10.94 5.36
CA THR A 148 3.20 11.10 6.75
C THR A 148 4.22 10.48 7.71
N ALA A 149 4.75 9.29 7.41
CA ALA A 149 5.78 8.65 8.22
C ALA A 149 7.07 9.50 8.27
N GLN A 150 7.49 10.05 7.12
CA GLN A 150 8.66 10.92 7.04
C GLN A 150 8.44 12.25 7.78
N LEU A 151 7.24 12.84 7.67
CA LEU A 151 6.89 14.09 8.36
C LEU A 151 6.91 13.91 9.89
N VAL A 152 6.23 12.87 10.39
CA VAL A 152 6.18 12.57 11.84
C VAL A 152 7.56 12.20 12.36
N GLY A 153 8.33 11.41 11.61
CA GLY A 153 9.69 11.04 11.98
C GLY A 153 10.64 12.24 12.02
N THR A 154 10.59 13.09 11.01
CA THR A 154 11.39 14.34 10.97
C THR A 154 11.01 15.25 12.13
N TRP A 155 9.70 15.44 12.38
CA TRP A 155 9.23 16.24 13.51
C TRP A 155 9.72 15.67 14.85
N ALA A 156 9.59 14.37 15.07
CA ALA A 156 10.02 13.73 16.33
C ALA A 156 11.54 13.91 16.56
N VAL A 157 12.35 13.75 15.51
CA VAL A 157 13.81 13.90 15.62
C VAL A 157 14.23 15.36 15.81
N THR A 158 13.61 16.30 15.10
CA THR A 158 14.00 17.74 15.18
C THR A 158 13.55 18.42 16.46
N THR A 159 12.44 17.98 17.05
CA THR A 159 11.88 18.57 18.27
C THR A 159 12.22 17.79 19.54
N HIS A 160 13.14 16.83 19.45
CA HIS A 160 13.54 15.93 20.55
C HIS A 160 12.39 15.21 21.25
N HIS A 161 11.29 14.96 20.51
CA HIS A 161 10.21 14.13 21.02
C HIS A 161 10.58 12.65 20.98
N PRO A 162 9.95 11.81 21.85
CA PRO A 162 10.20 10.39 21.85
C PRO A 162 9.88 9.77 20.49
N TRP A 163 10.79 8.97 19.93
CA TRP A 163 10.65 8.29 18.65
C TRP A 163 9.40 7.39 18.58
N GLN A 164 8.88 6.98 19.73
CA GLN A 164 7.64 6.20 19.87
C GLN A 164 6.41 6.91 19.29
N ARG A 165 6.47 8.22 19.07
CA ARG A 165 5.40 8.96 18.39
C ARG A 165 5.15 8.45 16.98
N VAL A 166 6.20 7.99 16.29
CA VAL A 166 6.07 7.49 14.92
C VAL A 166 5.17 6.24 14.86
N PRO A 167 5.41 5.14 15.60
CA PRO A 167 4.48 4.01 15.61
C PRO A 167 3.12 4.34 16.24
N GLN A 168 3.03 5.28 17.20
CA GLN A 168 1.75 5.68 17.80
C GLN A 168 0.79 6.32 16.78
N VAL A 169 1.29 7.13 15.85
CA VAL A 169 0.45 7.68 14.76
C VAL A 169 -0.09 6.56 13.88
N SER A 170 0.74 5.57 13.51
CA SER A 170 0.27 4.41 12.77
C SER A 170 -0.79 3.61 13.55
N ALA A 171 -0.60 3.43 14.86
CA ALA A 171 -1.59 2.76 15.72
C ALA A 171 -2.93 3.51 15.74
N ALA A 172 -2.90 4.85 15.82
CA ALA A 172 -4.10 5.67 15.79
C ALA A 172 -4.86 5.52 14.46
N VAL A 173 -4.16 5.55 13.33
CA VAL A 173 -4.77 5.35 12.00
C VAL A 173 -5.36 3.94 11.89
N ALA A 174 -4.65 2.91 12.37
CA ALA A 174 -5.13 1.53 12.37
C ALA A 174 -6.40 1.36 13.23
N LEU A 175 -6.44 2.00 14.39
CA LEU A 175 -7.62 1.99 15.26
C LEU A 175 -8.82 2.66 14.58
N ILE A 176 -8.62 3.81 13.94
CA ILE A 176 -9.67 4.48 13.16
C ILE A 176 -10.16 3.57 12.04
N GLN A 177 -9.26 2.92 11.31
CA GLN A 177 -9.61 1.99 10.24
C GLN A 177 -10.43 0.81 10.78
N LEU A 178 -10.09 0.26 11.95
CA LEU A 178 -10.86 -0.81 12.59
C LEU A 178 -12.26 -0.35 12.98
N ILE A 179 -12.38 0.77 13.67
CA ILE A 179 -13.68 1.30 14.12
C ILE A 179 -14.59 1.58 12.93
N VAL A 180 -14.09 2.32 11.94
CA VAL A 180 -14.86 2.65 10.73
C VAL A 180 -15.21 1.38 9.95
N GLY A 181 -14.29 0.44 9.85
CA GLY A 181 -14.49 -0.83 9.15
C GLY A 181 -15.53 -1.72 9.83
N TYR A 182 -15.58 -1.70 11.15
CA TYR A 182 -16.59 -2.47 11.91
C TYR A 182 -17.99 -1.88 11.76
N VAL A 183 -18.10 -0.54 11.80
CA VAL A 183 -19.38 0.16 11.82
C VAL A 183 -19.97 0.36 10.42
N TRP A 184 -19.13 0.72 9.43
CA TRP A 184 -19.61 1.23 8.14
C TRP A 184 -19.17 0.43 6.92
N ALA A 185 -18.10 -0.38 7.01
CA ALA A 185 -17.64 -1.09 5.84
C ALA A 185 -18.60 -2.21 5.46
N CYS A 186 -18.92 -2.30 4.17
CA CYS A 186 -19.70 -3.39 3.59
C CYS A 186 -18.76 -4.36 2.88
N GLU A 187 -19.17 -5.60 2.64
CA GLU A 187 -18.41 -6.54 1.83
C GLU A 187 -18.45 -6.15 0.34
N SER A 188 -17.52 -6.67 -0.44
CA SER A 188 -17.51 -6.44 -1.89
C SER A 188 -18.68 -7.13 -2.59
N PRO A 189 -19.45 -6.40 -3.42
CA PRO A 189 -20.50 -7.03 -4.24
C PRO A 189 -19.95 -8.10 -5.18
N GLY A 190 -18.79 -7.84 -5.80
CA GLY A 190 -18.16 -8.80 -6.71
C GLY A 190 -17.73 -10.09 -6.02
N TRP A 191 -17.22 -10.00 -4.78
CA TRP A 191 -16.89 -11.17 -3.99
C TRP A 191 -18.14 -11.96 -3.58
N LEU A 192 -19.22 -11.28 -3.18
CA LEU A 192 -20.46 -11.93 -2.77
C LEU A 192 -21.13 -12.71 -3.91
N GLU A 193 -21.02 -12.25 -5.15
CA GLU A 193 -21.56 -12.91 -6.33
C GLU A 193 -20.67 -14.04 -6.86
N GLY A 194 -19.37 -13.90 -6.70
CA GLY A 194 -18.38 -14.88 -7.15
C GLY A 194 -17.98 -15.87 -6.07
N ASP A 195 -16.83 -15.62 -5.45
CA ASP A 195 -16.22 -16.51 -4.46
C ASP A 195 -17.13 -16.76 -3.24
N GLY A 196 -17.83 -15.73 -2.77
CA GLY A 196 -18.72 -15.82 -1.61
C GLY A 196 -19.92 -16.75 -1.85
N THR A 197 -20.49 -16.75 -3.07
CA THR A 197 -21.58 -17.65 -3.44
C THR A 197 -21.08 -19.10 -3.54
N ALA A 198 -19.92 -19.32 -4.12
CA ALA A 198 -19.29 -20.63 -4.23
C ALA A 198 -18.97 -21.24 -2.85
N LEU A 199 -18.72 -20.40 -1.85
CA LEU A 199 -18.45 -20.80 -0.46
C LEU A 199 -19.72 -20.87 0.41
N GLY A 200 -20.91 -20.56 -0.13
CA GLY A 200 -22.18 -20.56 0.62
C GLY A 200 -22.37 -19.41 1.60
N VAL A 201 -21.51 -18.39 1.56
CA VAL A 201 -21.55 -17.20 2.46
C VAL A 201 -22.17 -15.98 1.77
N GLY A 202 -22.07 -15.92 0.43
CA GLY A 202 -22.60 -14.83 -0.39
C GLY A 202 -23.91 -15.18 -1.08
N SER A 203 -24.64 -14.17 -1.50
CA SER A 203 -25.82 -14.31 -2.38
C SER A 203 -25.96 -13.12 -3.29
N ALA A 204 -26.53 -13.31 -4.48
CA ALA A 204 -26.85 -12.23 -5.40
C ALA A 204 -27.77 -11.17 -4.78
N ALA A 205 -28.68 -11.60 -3.89
CA ALA A 205 -29.56 -10.68 -3.15
C ALA A 205 -28.79 -9.77 -2.18
N ALA A 206 -27.80 -10.31 -1.45
CA ALA A 206 -26.95 -9.53 -0.56
C ALA A 206 -26.07 -8.54 -1.36
N ALA A 207 -25.55 -8.96 -2.50
CA ALA A 207 -24.78 -8.09 -3.39
C ALA A 207 -25.64 -6.93 -3.95
N ALA A 208 -26.86 -7.21 -4.40
CA ALA A 208 -27.82 -6.21 -4.86
C ALA A 208 -28.16 -5.17 -3.77
N GLN A 209 -28.39 -5.65 -2.54
CA GLN A 209 -28.63 -4.75 -1.38
C GLN A 209 -27.44 -3.83 -1.09
N ILE A 210 -26.21 -4.33 -1.20
CA ILE A 210 -25.02 -3.49 -1.01
C ILE A 210 -24.86 -2.49 -2.14
N ARG A 211 -25.12 -2.89 -3.40
CA ARG A 211 -25.11 -1.98 -4.55
C ARG A 211 -26.12 -0.84 -4.38
N SER A 212 -27.34 -1.12 -3.95
CA SER A 212 -28.33 -0.09 -3.70
C SER A 212 -27.89 0.89 -2.60
N ARG A 213 -27.25 0.43 -1.53
CA ARG A 213 -26.65 1.27 -0.49
C ARG A 213 -25.49 2.14 -1.00
N LEU A 214 -24.73 1.67 -1.98
CA LEU A 214 -23.63 2.42 -2.60
C LEU A 214 -24.13 3.40 -3.68
N GLY A 215 -25.44 3.47 -3.95
CA GLY A 215 -26.03 4.33 -4.97
C GLY A 215 -25.83 3.81 -6.41
N CYS A 216 -25.39 2.57 -6.56
CA CYS A 216 -25.28 1.92 -7.86
C CYS A 216 -26.61 1.27 -8.21
N THR A 217 -27.37 1.86 -9.13
CA THR A 217 -28.59 1.22 -9.64
C THR A 217 -28.24 0.02 -10.51
N ASP A 218 -29.00 -1.07 -10.37
CA ASP A 218 -28.74 -2.35 -11.06
C ASP A 218 -28.62 -2.17 -12.58
N GLY A 219 -29.38 -1.27 -13.21
CA GLY A 219 -29.27 -0.98 -14.64
C GLY A 219 -27.99 -0.28 -15.10
N VAL A 220 -27.22 0.33 -14.21
CA VAL A 220 -25.89 0.89 -14.49
C VAL A 220 -24.85 -0.20 -14.34
N TYR A 221 -24.98 -1.04 -13.33
CA TYR A 221 -24.06 -2.16 -13.07
C TYR A 221 -24.16 -3.25 -14.15
N GLU A 222 -25.37 -3.64 -14.57
CA GLU A 222 -25.56 -4.61 -15.66
C GLU A 222 -25.04 -4.09 -17.00
N ARG A 223 -25.30 -2.83 -17.35
CA ARG A 223 -24.73 -2.23 -18.58
C ARG A 223 -23.22 -2.19 -18.56
N VAL A 224 -22.65 -2.03 -17.41
CA VAL A 224 -21.22 -1.95 -17.16
C VAL A 224 -20.57 -3.31 -17.31
N HIS A 225 -21.12 -4.35 -16.70
CA HIS A 225 -20.62 -5.72 -16.84
C HIS A 225 -20.95 -6.34 -18.20
N ALA A 226 -22.05 -5.94 -18.83
CA ALA A 226 -22.34 -6.29 -20.22
C ALA A 226 -21.34 -5.64 -21.22
N GLN A 227 -20.78 -4.48 -20.87
CA GLN A 227 -19.68 -3.85 -21.65
C GLN A 227 -18.30 -4.47 -21.33
N ASP A 228 -18.12 -5.04 -20.13
CA ASP A 228 -16.92 -5.81 -19.75
C ASP A 228 -17.01 -7.29 -20.20
N ALA A 229 -18.21 -7.78 -20.56
CA ALA A 229 -18.33 -9.03 -21.32
C ALA A 229 -17.45 -8.87 -22.57
N PRO A 230 -16.54 -9.80 -22.86
CA PRO A 230 -15.68 -9.68 -24.01
C PRO A 230 -16.60 -9.41 -25.21
N ILE A 231 -16.36 -8.30 -25.91
CA ILE A 231 -16.99 -8.02 -27.20
C ILE A 231 -16.43 -9.10 -28.12
N LEU A 232 -16.99 -10.30 -28.00
CA LEU A 232 -16.82 -11.42 -28.92
C LEU A 232 -17.56 -11.04 -30.18
N GLY A 233 -16.92 -10.25 -31.01
CA GLY A 233 -17.56 -9.94 -32.28
C GLY A 233 -17.01 -8.81 -33.08
N ALA A 234 -15.74 -8.42 -33.00
CA ALA A 234 -15.18 -7.55 -34.05
C ALA A 234 -13.65 -7.50 -34.16
N ASP A 235 -12.90 -8.19 -33.38
CA ASP A 235 -11.46 -8.34 -33.64
C ASP A 235 -10.95 -9.62 -32.99
N GLU A 236 -10.64 -10.61 -33.81
CA GLU A 236 -10.06 -11.90 -33.39
C GLU A 236 -8.64 -11.71 -32.84
N ARG A 237 -8.52 -10.97 -31.76
CA ARG A 237 -7.29 -11.05 -30.97
C ARG A 237 -7.33 -12.39 -30.22
N PRO A 238 -6.35 -13.26 -30.45
CA PRO A 238 -6.30 -14.52 -29.75
C PRO A 238 -6.36 -14.23 -28.24
N PRO A 239 -7.09 -15.07 -27.46
CA PRO A 239 -7.20 -14.88 -26.01
C PRO A 239 -5.79 -14.72 -25.46
N ARG A 240 -5.54 -13.62 -24.74
CA ARG A 240 -4.23 -13.39 -24.12
C ARG A 240 -3.93 -14.61 -23.24
N THR A 241 -2.96 -15.39 -23.63
CA THR A 241 -2.59 -16.56 -22.88
C THR A 241 -2.13 -16.11 -21.47
N TRP A 242 -2.45 -16.91 -20.43
CA TRP A 242 -2.00 -16.67 -19.06
C TRP A 242 -0.52 -16.31 -19.00
N ALA A 243 0.30 -16.96 -19.84
CA ALA A 243 1.73 -16.72 -19.97
C ALA A 243 2.07 -15.28 -20.41
N GLN A 244 1.28 -14.67 -21.27
CA GLN A 244 1.49 -13.26 -21.69
C GLN A 244 1.19 -12.29 -20.55
N GLY A 245 0.11 -12.53 -19.79
CA GLY A 245 -0.24 -11.74 -18.60
C GLY A 245 0.86 -11.79 -17.54
N ILE A 246 1.29 -13.00 -17.18
CA ILE A 246 2.37 -13.22 -16.21
C ILE A 246 3.66 -12.53 -16.66
N ARG A 247 4.06 -12.68 -17.93
CA ARG A 247 5.26 -12.05 -18.48
C ARG A 247 5.22 -10.54 -18.38
N ILE A 248 4.08 -9.90 -18.70
CA ILE A 248 3.92 -8.45 -18.57
C ILE A 248 4.08 -8.02 -17.12
N VAL A 249 3.43 -8.71 -16.18
CA VAL A 249 3.52 -8.39 -14.75
C VAL A 249 4.95 -8.56 -14.25
N VAL A 250 5.61 -9.66 -14.57
CA VAL A 250 6.99 -9.91 -14.14
C VAL A 250 7.94 -8.84 -14.69
N VAL A 251 7.87 -8.53 -15.99
CA VAL A 251 8.75 -7.52 -16.61
C VAL A 251 8.53 -6.14 -15.99
N THR A 252 7.27 -5.72 -15.80
CA THR A 252 6.99 -4.40 -15.20
C THR A 252 7.43 -4.33 -13.74
N GLN A 253 7.25 -5.38 -12.94
CA GLN A 253 7.69 -5.41 -11.55
C GLN A 253 9.20 -5.44 -11.42
N VAL A 254 9.89 -6.23 -12.25
CA VAL A 254 11.37 -6.25 -12.27
C VAL A 254 11.90 -4.87 -12.68
N ALA A 255 11.35 -4.24 -13.70
CA ALA A 255 11.74 -2.88 -14.11
C ALA A 255 11.54 -1.86 -12.98
N GLN A 256 10.42 -1.94 -12.24
CA GLN A 256 10.15 -1.08 -11.10
C GLN A 256 11.20 -1.27 -9.98
N GLN A 257 11.60 -2.51 -9.68
CA GLN A 257 12.62 -2.76 -8.65
C GLN A 257 14.01 -2.29 -9.07
N LEU A 258 14.37 -2.51 -10.34
CA LEU A 258 15.65 -2.07 -10.89
C LEU A 258 15.79 -0.54 -10.98
N SER A 259 14.68 0.21 -10.93
CA SER A 259 14.72 1.68 -10.86
C SER A 259 15.33 2.25 -9.58
N GLY A 260 15.49 1.43 -8.53
CA GLY A 260 16.09 1.83 -7.26
C GLY A 260 15.21 2.73 -6.38
N VAL A 261 13.96 3.00 -6.77
CA VAL A 261 13.05 3.89 -6.01
C VAL A 261 12.88 3.45 -4.57
N ASN A 262 12.74 2.14 -4.33
CA ASN A 262 12.59 1.60 -2.98
C ASN A 262 13.84 1.85 -2.12
N ALA A 263 15.05 1.73 -2.68
CA ALA A 263 16.28 2.03 -1.95
C ALA A 263 16.33 3.51 -1.51
N ILE A 264 15.93 4.43 -2.37
CA ILE A 264 15.82 5.86 -2.03
C ILE A 264 14.82 6.06 -0.89
N MET A 265 13.65 5.41 -0.95
CA MET A 265 12.61 5.55 0.08
C MET A 265 13.03 5.00 1.44
N TYR A 266 13.84 3.93 1.47
CA TYR A 266 14.32 3.34 2.73
C TYR A 266 15.52 4.10 3.32
N TYR A 267 16.42 4.61 2.49
CA TYR A 267 17.75 5.08 2.92
C TYR A 267 18.04 6.54 2.58
N SER A 268 17.06 7.31 2.06
CA SER A 268 17.29 8.68 1.60
C SER A 268 17.88 9.58 2.69
N THR A 269 17.39 9.49 3.92
CA THR A 269 17.89 10.28 5.05
C THR A 269 19.31 9.86 5.43
N GLY A 270 19.60 8.57 5.44
CA GLY A 270 20.94 8.04 5.73
C GLY A 270 21.97 8.46 4.69
N ILE A 271 21.64 8.36 3.40
CA ILE A 271 22.51 8.78 2.30
C ILE A 271 22.78 10.29 2.37
N MET A 272 21.70 11.08 2.51
CA MET A 272 21.81 12.55 2.56
C MET A 272 22.55 13.06 3.80
N SER A 273 22.50 12.33 4.90
CA SER A 273 23.21 12.71 6.13
C SER A 273 24.74 12.69 5.97
N ARG A 274 25.27 11.98 4.98
CA ARG A 274 26.71 11.97 4.66
C ARG A 274 27.14 13.18 3.84
N VAL A 275 26.22 13.76 3.04
CA VAL A 275 26.50 14.89 2.14
C VAL A 275 26.09 16.22 2.77
N LEU A 276 24.89 16.28 3.33
CA LEU A 276 24.26 17.46 3.92
C LEU A 276 23.65 17.12 5.29
N PRO A 277 24.46 17.03 6.37
CA PRO A 277 24.01 16.55 7.67
C PRO A 277 22.82 17.33 8.27
N HIS A 278 22.82 18.66 8.11
CA HIS A 278 21.79 19.53 8.68
C HIS A 278 20.47 19.53 7.88
N LEU A 279 20.53 19.27 6.57
CA LEU A 279 19.38 19.33 5.67
C LEU A 279 18.77 17.94 5.37
N ALA A 280 19.46 16.87 5.74
CA ALA A 280 19.07 15.50 5.40
C ALA A 280 17.59 15.14 5.71
N PRO A 281 17.01 15.49 6.88
CA PRO A 281 15.60 15.20 7.18
C PRO A 281 14.65 15.94 6.24
N PHE A 282 14.98 17.21 5.92
CA PHE A 282 14.15 18.04 5.04
C PHE A 282 14.24 17.60 3.58
N VAL A 283 15.40 17.12 3.12
CA VAL A 283 15.56 16.56 1.78
C VAL A 283 14.73 15.29 1.61
N GLY A 284 14.72 14.39 2.60
CA GLY A 284 13.84 13.23 2.59
C GLY A 284 12.36 13.61 2.51
N LEU A 285 11.95 14.64 3.26
CA LEU A 285 10.58 15.16 3.21
C LEU A 285 10.25 15.79 1.85
N LEU A 286 11.18 16.53 1.25
CA LEU A 286 11.01 17.14 -0.06
C LEU A 286 10.85 16.06 -1.16
N ILE A 287 11.67 15.02 -1.13
CA ILE A 287 11.57 13.89 -2.09
C ILE A 287 10.17 13.26 -2.02
N THR A 288 9.66 12.99 -0.82
CA THR A 288 8.34 12.39 -0.66
C THR A 288 7.22 13.35 -1.05
N PHE A 289 7.37 14.63 -0.81
CA PHE A 289 6.42 15.66 -1.24
C PHE A 289 6.35 15.77 -2.78
N VAL A 290 7.49 15.80 -3.46
CA VAL A 290 7.55 15.77 -4.93
C VAL A 290 6.90 14.51 -5.47
N ASN A 291 7.08 13.35 -4.81
CA ASN A 291 6.43 12.10 -5.18
C ASN A 291 4.89 12.19 -5.11
N ILE A 292 4.32 12.89 -4.11
CA ILE A 292 2.87 13.16 -4.07
C ILE A 292 2.45 13.97 -5.30
N ILE A 293 3.13 15.09 -5.58
CA ILE A 293 2.80 15.95 -6.72
C ILE A 293 2.83 15.14 -8.03
N MET A 294 3.84 14.30 -8.22
CA MET A 294 3.99 13.48 -9.43
C MET A 294 3.00 12.33 -9.52
N THR A 295 2.35 11.94 -8.43
CA THR A 295 1.31 10.91 -8.42
C THR A 295 -0.07 11.48 -8.80
N LEU A 296 -0.27 12.80 -8.74
CA LEU A 296 -1.56 13.42 -9.08
C LEU A 296 -1.90 13.41 -10.59
N PRO A 297 -0.99 13.74 -11.53
CA PRO A 297 -1.32 13.77 -12.96
C PRO A 297 -1.91 12.46 -13.50
N PRO A 298 -1.43 11.27 -13.15
CA PRO A 298 -2.03 10.00 -13.58
C PRO A 298 -3.51 9.84 -13.22
N LEU A 299 -4.01 10.49 -12.14
CA LEU A 299 -5.43 10.41 -11.75
C LEU A 299 -6.38 10.86 -12.88
N TRP A 300 -5.97 11.84 -13.65
CA TRP A 300 -6.79 12.37 -14.76
C TRP A 300 -6.37 11.82 -16.13
N LEU A 301 -5.07 11.53 -16.32
CA LEU A 301 -4.54 11.12 -17.61
C LEU A 301 -4.76 9.64 -17.93
N ILE A 302 -4.98 8.79 -16.93
CA ILE A 302 -5.02 7.33 -17.11
C ILE A 302 -6.29 6.87 -17.82
N ASP A 303 -7.40 7.57 -17.60
CA ASP A 303 -8.70 7.29 -18.22
C ASP A 303 -8.97 8.16 -19.46
N ASP A 304 -8.07 9.10 -19.82
CA ASP A 304 -8.17 9.89 -21.03
C ASP A 304 -7.79 9.04 -22.25
N ALA A 305 -8.70 9.03 -23.25
CA ALA A 305 -8.50 8.30 -24.51
C ALA A 305 -7.24 8.73 -25.30
N ARG A 306 -6.75 9.97 -25.10
CA ARG A 306 -5.58 10.50 -25.77
C ARG A 306 -4.26 9.96 -25.24
N PHE A 307 -4.16 9.77 -23.91
CA PHE A 307 -2.93 9.33 -23.26
C PHE A 307 -2.93 7.82 -22.99
N GLY A 308 -3.86 7.31 -22.25
CA GLY A 308 -4.01 5.89 -21.95
C GLY A 308 -2.81 5.26 -21.19
N ARG A 309 -3.03 4.09 -20.63
CA ARG A 309 -2.05 3.40 -19.77
C ARG A 309 -0.71 3.09 -20.45
N ARG A 310 -0.77 2.68 -21.74
CA ARG A 310 0.44 2.30 -22.51
C ARG A 310 1.34 3.50 -22.81
N ARG A 311 0.75 4.64 -23.21
CA ARG A 311 1.53 5.84 -23.56
C ARG A 311 2.18 6.44 -22.32
N LEU A 312 1.45 6.48 -21.19
CA LEU A 312 2.01 6.95 -19.91
C LEU A 312 3.17 6.07 -19.44
N LEU A 313 3.06 4.74 -19.55
CA LEU A 313 4.15 3.82 -19.20
C LEU A 313 5.39 4.06 -20.07
N LEU A 314 5.22 4.17 -21.39
CA LEU A 314 6.33 4.42 -22.31
C LEU A 314 6.98 5.78 -22.06
N PHE A 315 6.18 6.82 -21.83
CA PHE A 315 6.70 8.15 -21.49
C PHE A 315 7.53 8.13 -20.20
N SER A 316 7.01 7.49 -19.15
CA SER A 316 7.72 7.34 -17.87
C SER A 316 9.04 6.56 -18.04
N ALA A 317 9.01 5.44 -18.78
CA ALA A 317 10.20 4.61 -19.00
C ALA A 317 11.27 5.34 -19.84
N THR A 318 10.86 6.08 -20.89
CA THR A 318 11.79 6.86 -21.70
C THR A 318 12.36 8.05 -20.95
N SER A 319 11.56 8.75 -20.16
CA SER A 319 12.02 9.85 -19.30
C SER A 319 13.06 9.37 -18.29
N MET A 320 12.84 8.21 -17.68
CA MET A 320 13.78 7.63 -16.71
C MET A 320 15.07 7.13 -17.37
N GLY A 321 15.00 6.69 -18.63
CA GLY A 321 16.20 6.27 -19.38
C GLY A 321 17.07 7.42 -19.91
N LEU A 322 16.52 8.66 -19.90
CA LEU A 322 17.25 9.87 -20.32
C LEU A 322 17.90 10.61 -19.14
N CYS A 323 17.49 10.34 -17.89
CA CYS A 323 18.10 10.87 -16.67
C CYS A 323 19.23 9.97 -16.16
#